data_abfa537934b8107c77a72c3d73b3eb86
#
_entry.id   abfa537934b8107c77a72c3d73b3eb86
#
_cell.length_a   1.000
_cell.length_b   1.000
_cell.length_c   1.000
_cell.angle_alpha   90.00
_cell.angle_beta   90.00
_cell.angle_gamma   90.00
#
_symmetry.space_group_name_H-M   'P 1'
#
loop_
_entity.id
_entity.type
_entity.pdbx_description
1 polymer ?
#
loop_
_entity_poly.entity_id
_entity_poly.type
_entity_poly.pdbx_seq_one_letter_code
_entity_poly.pdbx_strand_id
1 'polypeptide(L)'
;ETKDGQFVMMHDATLKDLAGVDKHPQELTLAELTALDISENGYRTKISSFDAYLKRANQLGQRLLIEIKTSKLDSSDMMERFLKKYAANIKIYGHQMQSLDYQVIDKVLDYDKDIPAFFILPYNTIFPRTKASGYTMEYSTLDENFVNKLWSSDKLLYTWTINTEDAVAKSFRLGVDGIITDNVEYIQSSIKELRDNPKYSTLLENKAADLLNFPGS
;
A
#
# COMPACT_ATOMS: atom_id res chain seq x y z
N GLU A 1 11.39 10.84 -5.64
CA GLU A 1 12.19 11.37 -6.76
C GLU A 1 13.60 11.70 -6.28
N THR A 2 14.60 11.64 -7.17
CA THR A 2 16.00 12.05 -6.91
C THR A 2 16.27 13.41 -7.56
N LYS A 3 17.40 14.05 -7.20
CA LYS A 3 17.84 15.34 -7.78
C LYS A 3 17.94 15.32 -9.32
N ASP A 4 18.30 14.18 -9.90
CA ASP A 4 18.42 13.97 -11.35
C ASP A 4 17.16 13.33 -11.96
N GLY A 5 16.03 13.41 -11.26
CA GLY A 5 14.72 13.03 -11.77
C GLY A 5 14.51 11.52 -11.92
N GLN A 6 15.29 10.69 -11.24
CA GLN A 6 15.10 9.25 -11.18
C GLN A 6 14.25 8.88 -9.95
N PHE A 7 13.96 7.58 -9.76
CA PHE A 7 13.12 7.09 -8.67
C PHE A 7 13.87 6.03 -7.85
N VAL A 8 13.75 6.13 -6.53
CA VAL A 8 14.35 5.21 -5.55
C VAL A 8 13.31 4.64 -4.62
N MET A 9 13.61 3.48 -4.04
CA MET A 9 12.83 2.86 -2.98
C MET A 9 13.25 3.45 -1.64
N MET A 10 12.32 4.16 -0.99
CA MET A 10 12.55 4.75 0.32
C MET A 10 11.23 5.00 1.02
N HIS A 11 11.17 4.74 2.32
CA HIS A 11 9.98 5.00 3.13
C HIS A 11 10.00 6.42 3.70
N ASP A 12 11.09 6.85 4.31
CA ASP A 12 11.17 8.09 5.06
C ASP A 12 11.43 9.30 4.19
N ALA A 13 11.01 10.46 4.65
CA ALA A 13 11.22 11.72 3.94
C ALA A 13 12.70 12.13 3.88
N THR A 14 13.53 11.67 4.83
CA THR A 14 14.96 11.97 4.92
C THR A 14 15.79 10.72 5.07
N LEU A 15 17.09 10.83 4.77
CA LEU A 15 18.07 9.74 4.88
C LEU A 15 18.67 9.60 6.29
N LYS A 16 18.20 10.42 7.24
CA LYS A 16 18.84 10.58 8.55
C LYS A 16 18.87 9.28 9.34
N ASP A 17 17.73 8.60 9.46
CA ASP A 17 17.61 7.42 10.31
C ASP A 17 18.23 6.19 9.65
N LEU A 18 18.12 6.05 8.32
CA LEU A 18 18.63 4.91 7.58
C LEU A 18 20.14 4.99 7.26
N ALA A 19 20.62 6.18 6.91
CA ALA A 19 21.99 6.37 6.42
C ALA A 19 22.82 7.37 7.24
N GLY A 20 22.26 8.01 8.28
CA GLY A 20 22.92 9.06 9.08
C GLY A 20 23.16 10.35 8.31
N VAL A 21 22.51 10.55 7.16
CA VAL A 21 22.67 11.71 6.27
C VAL A 21 21.45 12.62 6.38
N ASP A 22 21.60 13.83 6.87
CA ASP A 22 20.51 14.80 7.04
C ASP A 22 20.18 15.50 5.71
N LYS A 23 19.64 14.74 4.77
CA LYS A 23 19.21 15.18 3.43
C LYS A 23 17.94 14.45 2.99
N HIS A 24 17.21 15.11 2.09
CA HIS A 24 16.12 14.50 1.34
C HIS A 24 16.64 13.77 0.09
N PRO A 25 15.95 12.73 -0.42
CA PRO A 25 16.32 12.07 -1.67
C PRO A 25 16.42 13.04 -2.86
N GLN A 26 15.60 14.08 -2.89
CA GLN A 26 15.58 15.11 -3.93
C GLN A 26 16.84 15.98 -3.98
N GLU A 27 17.67 15.92 -2.95
CA GLU A 27 18.93 16.67 -2.88
C GLU A 27 20.14 15.89 -3.44
N LEU A 28 19.96 14.59 -3.71
CA LEU A 28 21.00 13.68 -4.18
C LEU A 28 20.61 13.05 -5.51
N THR A 29 21.62 12.80 -6.35
CA THR A 29 21.45 11.99 -7.57
C THR A 29 21.20 10.53 -7.27
N LEU A 30 20.67 9.80 -8.24
CA LEU A 30 20.50 8.35 -8.12
C LEU A 30 21.83 7.65 -7.77
N ALA A 31 22.93 8.05 -8.41
CA ALA A 31 24.22 7.47 -8.15
C ALA A 31 24.71 7.69 -6.72
N GLU A 32 24.52 8.89 -6.17
CA GLU A 32 24.84 9.20 -4.78
C GLU A 32 23.97 8.42 -3.80
N LEU A 33 22.65 8.33 -4.04
CA LEU A 33 21.72 7.58 -3.18
C LEU A 33 22.04 6.08 -3.17
N THR A 34 22.25 5.47 -4.32
CA THR A 34 22.53 4.02 -4.42
C THR A 34 23.93 3.64 -3.94
N ALA A 35 24.82 4.61 -3.72
CA ALA A 35 26.11 4.39 -3.09
C ALA A 35 26.03 4.34 -1.55
N LEU A 36 24.98 4.92 -0.94
CA LEU A 36 24.84 4.96 0.51
C LEU A 36 24.60 3.56 1.08
N ASP A 37 25.30 3.25 2.16
CA ASP A 37 24.97 2.12 3.01
C ASP A 37 23.85 2.52 3.97
N ILE A 38 22.82 1.71 4.03
CA ILE A 38 21.69 1.89 4.96
C ILE A 38 21.61 0.71 5.93
N SER A 39 21.14 0.96 7.13
CA SER A 39 20.96 -0.08 8.14
C SER A 39 19.69 0.15 8.93
N GLU A 40 18.95 -0.93 9.13
CA GLU A 40 17.75 -0.95 9.97
C GLU A 40 17.58 -2.34 10.60
N ASN A 41 17.22 -2.39 11.86
CA ASN A 41 16.94 -3.64 12.60
C ASN A 41 18.07 -4.71 12.49
N GLY A 42 19.33 -4.27 12.41
CA GLY A 42 20.49 -5.17 12.29
C GLY A 42 20.82 -5.61 10.86
N TYR A 43 19.99 -5.27 9.88
CA TYR A 43 20.26 -5.51 8.46
C TYR A 43 21.01 -4.34 7.84
N ARG A 44 21.90 -4.64 6.88
CA ARG A 44 22.63 -3.64 6.09
C ARG A 44 22.43 -3.90 4.62
N THR A 45 22.19 -2.85 3.87
CA THR A 45 22.03 -2.91 2.41
C THR A 45 22.28 -1.53 1.79
N LYS A 46 21.99 -1.37 0.52
CA LYS A 46 22.01 -0.08 -0.20
C LYS A 46 20.61 0.30 -0.65
N ILE A 47 20.39 1.60 -0.83
CA ILE A 47 19.14 2.08 -1.44
C ILE A 47 19.04 1.52 -2.86
N SER A 48 17.91 0.94 -3.19
CA SER A 48 17.64 0.43 -4.54
C SER A 48 17.00 1.51 -5.42
N SER A 49 17.41 1.57 -6.69
CA SER A 49 16.62 2.29 -7.68
C SER A 49 15.26 1.60 -7.88
N PHE A 50 14.23 2.36 -8.22
CA PHE A 50 12.92 1.78 -8.54
C PHE A 50 13.00 0.84 -9.74
N ASP A 51 13.80 1.17 -10.77
CA ASP A 51 14.04 0.30 -11.94
C ASP A 51 14.57 -1.09 -11.53
N ALA A 52 15.58 -1.12 -10.66
CA ALA A 52 16.19 -2.39 -10.21
C ALA A 52 15.18 -3.20 -9.36
N TYR A 53 14.45 -2.52 -8.48
CA TYR A 53 13.46 -3.15 -7.61
C TYR A 53 12.30 -3.73 -8.42
N LEU A 54 11.72 -2.95 -9.33
CA LEU A 54 10.62 -3.36 -10.22
C LEU A 54 11.05 -4.55 -11.10
N LYS A 55 12.23 -4.48 -11.71
CA LYS A 55 12.80 -5.59 -12.49
C LYS A 55 12.91 -6.87 -11.65
N ARG A 56 13.39 -6.76 -10.43
CA ARG A 56 13.52 -7.92 -9.54
C ARG A 56 12.17 -8.50 -9.13
N ALA A 57 11.19 -7.66 -8.80
CA ALA A 57 9.84 -8.10 -8.49
C ALA A 57 9.21 -8.86 -9.66
N ASN A 58 9.36 -8.35 -10.89
CA ASN A 58 8.86 -9.01 -12.10
C ASN A 58 9.50 -10.38 -12.32
N GLN A 59 10.82 -10.49 -12.12
CA GLN A 59 11.55 -11.77 -12.24
C GLN A 59 11.07 -12.83 -11.24
N LEU A 60 10.66 -12.38 -10.06
CA LEU A 60 10.13 -13.25 -8.99
C LEU A 60 8.62 -13.52 -9.13
N GLY A 61 7.93 -12.90 -10.08
CA GLY A 61 6.46 -12.94 -10.17
C GLY A 61 5.76 -12.26 -8.99
N GLN A 62 6.48 -11.38 -8.28
CA GLN A 62 5.96 -10.69 -7.11
C GLN A 62 5.18 -9.44 -7.52
N ARG A 63 3.90 -9.37 -7.15
CA ARG A 63 3.11 -8.15 -7.32
C ARG A 63 3.51 -7.11 -6.27
N LEU A 64 3.53 -5.84 -6.68
CA LEU A 64 3.85 -4.72 -5.82
C LEU A 64 2.60 -3.88 -5.56
N LEU A 65 2.48 -3.36 -4.34
CA LEU A 65 1.67 -2.21 -3.99
C LEU A 65 2.62 -1.01 -3.85
N ILE A 66 2.67 -0.18 -4.89
CA ILE A 66 3.66 0.89 -5.05
C ILE A 66 3.11 2.16 -4.43
N GLU A 67 3.71 2.61 -3.33
CA GLU A 67 3.35 3.87 -2.71
C GLU A 67 4.14 5.03 -3.33
N ILE A 68 3.42 6.02 -3.82
CA ILE A 68 4.00 7.30 -4.23
C ILE A 68 3.88 8.27 -3.05
N LYS A 69 5.03 8.62 -2.49
CA LYS A 69 5.16 9.66 -1.46
C LYS A 69 5.55 10.98 -2.12
N THR A 70 4.68 11.97 -2.03
CA THR A 70 4.91 13.30 -2.59
C THR A 70 5.62 14.20 -1.60
N SER A 71 6.43 15.11 -2.11
CA SER A 71 7.14 16.13 -1.37
C SER A 71 7.03 17.48 -2.09
N LYS A 72 7.16 18.57 -1.34
CA LYS A 72 7.28 19.91 -1.93
C LYS A 72 8.58 20.11 -2.72
N LEU A 73 9.54 19.20 -2.56
CA LEU A 73 10.83 19.19 -3.26
C LEU A 73 10.76 18.43 -4.59
N ASP A 74 9.66 17.70 -4.85
CA ASP A 74 9.50 17.00 -6.11
C ASP A 74 9.22 17.98 -7.27
N SER A 75 9.66 17.61 -8.45
CA SER A 75 9.36 18.38 -9.67
C SER A 75 7.87 18.31 -10.00
N SER A 76 7.34 19.37 -10.60
CA SER A 76 5.91 19.46 -10.96
C SER A 76 5.46 18.38 -11.94
N ASP A 77 6.38 17.85 -12.75
CA ASP A 77 6.16 16.81 -13.76
C ASP A 77 6.53 15.38 -13.27
N MET A 78 6.87 15.22 -11.98
CA MET A 78 7.32 13.95 -11.41
C MET A 78 6.37 12.79 -11.74
N MET A 79 5.07 12.96 -11.50
CA MET A 79 4.08 11.92 -11.77
C MET A 79 3.91 11.62 -13.26
N GLU A 80 3.97 12.64 -14.12
CA GLU A 80 3.92 12.43 -15.58
C GLU A 80 5.09 11.56 -16.06
N ARG A 81 6.31 11.88 -15.62
CA ARG A 81 7.50 11.10 -15.93
C ARG A 81 7.44 9.68 -15.37
N PHE A 82 6.94 9.52 -14.13
CA PHE A 82 6.76 8.22 -13.52
C PHE A 82 5.80 7.35 -14.34
N LEU A 83 4.61 7.86 -14.63
CA LEU A 83 3.60 7.12 -15.37
C LEU A 83 4.04 6.82 -16.80
N LYS A 84 4.62 7.78 -17.51
CA LYS A 84 5.17 7.57 -18.85
C LYS A 84 6.21 6.45 -18.91
N LYS A 85 7.03 6.33 -17.87
CA LYS A 85 8.09 5.32 -17.78
C LYS A 85 7.59 3.94 -17.35
N TYR A 86 6.65 3.88 -16.39
CA TYR A 86 6.35 2.63 -15.68
C TYR A 86 4.92 2.11 -15.84
N ALA A 87 3.96 2.91 -16.26
CA ALA A 87 2.54 2.52 -16.27
C ALA A 87 2.28 1.23 -17.05
N ALA A 88 2.88 1.08 -18.23
CA ALA A 88 2.73 -0.13 -19.04
C ALA A 88 3.24 -1.39 -18.30
N ASN A 89 4.39 -1.28 -17.61
CA ASN A 89 4.94 -2.38 -16.83
C ASN A 89 4.06 -2.68 -15.61
N ILE A 90 3.62 -1.66 -14.87
CA ILE A 90 2.72 -1.78 -13.71
C ILE A 90 1.46 -2.55 -14.12
N LYS A 91 0.83 -2.18 -15.23
CA LYS A 91 -0.37 -2.84 -15.74
C LYS A 91 -0.12 -4.29 -16.16
N ILE A 92 0.92 -4.54 -16.96
CA ILE A 92 1.23 -5.89 -17.50
C ILE A 92 1.48 -6.89 -16.36
N TYR A 93 2.22 -6.50 -15.32
CA TYR A 93 2.55 -7.38 -14.20
C TYR A 93 1.52 -7.34 -13.04
N GLY A 94 0.44 -6.58 -13.21
CA GLY A 94 -0.64 -6.50 -12.23
C GLY A 94 -0.23 -5.84 -10.91
N HIS A 95 0.75 -4.92 -10.96
CA HIS A 95 1.09 -4.10 -9.80
C HIS A 95 -0.02 -3.11 -9.50
N GLN A 96 -0.05 -2.63 -8.28
CA GLN A 96 -1.03 -1.67 -7.78
C GLN A 96 -0.30 -0.42 -7.28
N MET A 97 -1.00 0.69 -7.24
CA MET A 97 -0.45 1.96 -6.74
C MET A 97 -1.24 2.46 -5.55
N GLN A 98 -0.58 3.19 -4.65
CA GLN A 98 -1.24 3.87 -3.55
C GLN A 98 -0.57 5.21 -3.24
N SER A 99 -1.29 6.12 -2.61
CA SER A 99 -0.76 7.39 -2.08
C SER A 99 -1.67 8.01 -1.04
N LEU A 100 -1.08 8.76 -0.11
CA LEU A 100 -1.76 9.70 0.79
C LEU A 100 -2.24 10.97 0.04
N ASP A 101 -1.61 11.28 -1.10
CA ASP A 101 -1.99 12.40 -1.94
C ASP A 101 -3.02 11.94 -2.98
N TYR A 102 -4.26 12.39 -2.81
CA TYR A 102 -5.34 12.03 -3.74
C TYR A 102 -5.09 12.52 -5.17
N GLN A 103 -4.32 13.59 -5.38
CA GLN A 103 -3.96 14.07 -6.72
C GLN A 103 -3.12 13.03 -7.48
N VAL A 104 -2.30 12.24 -6.77
CA VAL A 104 -1.58 11.10 -7.36
C VAL A 104 -2.57 10.05 -7.88
N ILE A 105 -3.58 9.72 -7.09
CA ILE A 105 -4.61 8.74 -7.47
C ILE A 105 -5.37 9.20 -8.71
N ASP A 106 -5.80 10.46 -8.74
CA ASP A 106 -6.47 11.03 -9.91
C ASP A 106 -5.56 10.97 -11.16
N LYS A 107 -4.29 11.36 -11.05
CA LYS A 107 -3.33 11.29 -12.17
C LYS A 107 -3.12 9.87 -12.70
N VAL A 108 -3.06 8.87 -11.81
CA VAL A 108 -2.95 7.46 -12.21
C VAL A 108 -4.16 7.02 -12.99
N LEU A 109 -5.36 7.27 -12.47
CA LEU A 109 -6.62 6.84 -13.07
C LEU A 109 -6.97 7.62 -14.36
N ASP A 110 -6.57 8.88 -14.44
CA ASP A 110 -6.71 9.68 -15.67
C ASP A 110 -5.73 9.23 -16.77
N TYR A 111 -4.55 8.71 -16.39
CA TYR A 111 -3.56 8.16 -17.31
C TYR A 111 -3.98 6.76 -17.83
N ASP A 112 -4.34 5.86 -16.94
CA ASP A 112 -4.86 4.52 -17.27
C ASP A 112 -5.76 4.01 -16.13
N LYS A 113 -7.07 3.99 -16.37
CA LYS A 113 -8.08 3.54 -15.41
C LYS A 113 -7.97 2.05 -15.00
N ASP A 114 -7.24 1.26 -15.77
CA ASP A 114 -7.06 -0.17 -15.52
C ASP A 114 -5.89 -0.44 -14.55
N ILE A 115 -5.14 0.58 -14.12
CA ILE A 115 -4.16 0.46 -13.04
C ILE A 115 -4.89 0.63 -11.71
N PRO A 116 -4.95 -0.41 -10.85
CA PRO A 116 -5.60 -0.28 -9.56
C PRO A 116 -4.86 0.75 -8.68
N ALA A 117 -5.59 1.77 -8.24
CA ALA A 117 -5.04 2.86 -7.45
C ALA A 117 -5.82 3.02 -6.14
N PHE A 118 -5.12 2.97 -5.00
CA PHE A 118 -5.66 2.99 -3.66
C PHE A 118 -5.36 4.32 -2.96
N PHE A 119 -6.38 4.89 -2.36
CA PHE A 119 -6.20 6.09 -1.54
C PHE A 119 -5.89 5.70 -0.09
N ILE A 120 -4.77 6.15 0.43
CA ILE A 120 -4.37 5.89 1.82
C ILE A 120 -5.13 6.85 2.73
N LEU A 121 -5.86 6.30 3.69
CA LEU A 121 -6.59 7.03 4.70
C LEU A 121 -6.03 6.70 6.09
N PRO A 122 -5.29 7.62 6.72
CA PRO A 122 -4.74 7.39 8.06
C PRO A 122 -5.80 7.40 9.16
N TYR A 123 -6.96 8.02 8.89
CA TYR A 123 -8.04 8.17 9.86
C TYR A 123 -9.41 7.98 9.20
N ASN A 124 -10.31 7.29 9.92
CA ASN A 124 -11.70 7.14 9.51
C ASN A 124 -12.56 8.28 10.09
N THR A 125 -12.60 9.43 9.43
CA THR A 125 -13.46 10.55 9.84
C THR A 125 -14.67 10.73 8.95
N ILE A 126 -14.53 10.57 7.64
CA ILE A 126 -15.61 10.71 6.65
C ILE A 126 -15.33 9.70 5.52
N PHE A 127 -16.40 9.02 5.05
CA PHE A 127 -16.29 8.16 3.88
C PHE A 127 -16.06 9.03 2.63
N PRO A 128 -14.87 9.00 2.01
CA PRO A 128 -14.60 9.82 0.85
C PRO A 128 -15.25 9.23 -0.41
N ARG A 129 -15.91 10.07 -1.19
CA ARG A 129 -16.38 9.68 -2.52
C ARG A 129 -15.27 9.96 -3.52
N THR A 130 -14.55 8.92 -3.93
CA THR A 130 -13.39 9.01 -4.82
C THR A 130 -13.51 8.05 -6.00
N LYS A 131 -12.68 8.28 -7.04
CA LYS A 131 -12.53 7.35 -8.16
C LYS A 131 -11.62 6.17 -7.84
N ALA A 132 -10.91 6.19 -6.69
CA ALA A 132 -9.96 5.15 -6.30
C ALA A 132 -10.55 3.75 -6.39
N SER A 133 -9.74 2.77 -6.76
CA SER A 133 -10.11 1.35 -6.84
C SER A 133 -10.39 0.76 -5.45
N GLY A 134 -9.83 1.36 -4.41
CA GLY A 134 -9.98 0.95 -3.03
C GLY A 134 -9.30 1.92 -2.08
N TYR A 135 -9.25 1.53 -0.83
CA TYR A 135 -8.63 2.30 0.23
C TYR A 135 -7.64 1.45 1.02
N THR A 136 -6.59 2.11 1.50
CA THR A 136 -5.62 1.52 2.41
C THR A 136 -5.71 2.27 3.74
N MET A 137 -6.17 1.60 4.81
CA MET A 137 -6.56 2.28 6.05
C MET A 137 -5.80 1.78 7.27
N GLU A 138 -5.57 2.69 8.20
CA GLU A 138 -5.07 2.34 9.53
C GLU A 138 -6.13 1.53 10.28
N TYR A 139 -5.75 0.35 10.80
CA TYR A 139 -6.69 -0.67 11.29
C TYR A 139 -7.45 -0.28 12.56
N SER A 140 -6.87 0.56 13.43
CA SER A 140 -7.51 0.94 14.69
C SER A 140 -8.76 1.79 14.45
N THR A 141 -8.77 2.55 13.36
CA THR A 141 -9.86 3.45 12.98
C THR A 141 -10.96 2.78 12.15
N LEU A 142 -10.76 1.52 11.74
CA LEU A 142 -11.76 0.76 11.00
C LEU A 142 -12.93 0.32 11.88
N ASP A 143 -14.12 0.56 11.37
CA ASP A 143 -15.38 0.07 11.94
C ASP A 143 -16.27 -0.59 10.88
N GLU A 144 -17.31 -1.30 11.34
CA GLU A 144 -18.25 -2.02 10.47
C GLU A 144 -19.04 -1.06 9.55
N ASN A 145 -19.34 0.15 10.01
CA ASN A 145 -20.09 1.11 9.20
C ASN A 145 -19.28 1.56 7.99
N PHE A 146 -17.98 1.78 8.17
CA PHE A 146 -17.10 2.15 7.07
C PHE A 146 -16.96 0.99 6.06
N VAL A 147 -16.73 -0.22 6.57
CA VAL A 147 -16.57 -1.42 5.73
C VAL A 147 -17.84 -1.72 4.93
N ASN A 148 -19.02 -1.61 5.55
CA ASN A 148 -20.30 -1.82 4.86
C ASN A 148 -20.53 -0.79 3.72
N LYS A 149 -20.10 0.47 3.92
CA LYS A 149 -20.14 1.48 2.84
C LYS A 149 -19.18 1.16 1.70
N LEU A 150 -18.02 0.59 2.00
CA LEU A 150 -17.07 0.14 1.00
C LEU A 150 -17.63 -0.97 0.14
N TRP A 151 -18.19 -1.99 0.75
CA TRP A 151 -18.79 -3.13 0.04
C TRP A 151 -19.92 -2.70 -0.88
N SER A 152 -20.77 -1.77 -0.42
CA SER A 152 -21.84 -1.21 -1.26
C SER A 152 -21.34 -0.37 -2.43
N SER A 153 -20.04 -0.03 -2.46
CA SER A 153 -19.41 0.81 -3.49
C SER A 153 -18.46 0.02 -4.40
N ASP A 154 -18.39 -1.31 -4.27
CA ASP A 154 -17.47 -2.20 -5.01
C ASP A 154 -15.99 -1.74 -4.91
N LYS A 155 -15.57 -1.34 -3.70
CA LYS A 155 -14.23 -0.85 -3.39
C LYS A 155 -13.46 -1.86 -2.56
N LEU A 156 -12.19 -2.06 -2.88
CA LEU A 156 -11.29 -2.89 -2.08
C LEU A 156 -10.81 -2.15 -0.83
N LEU A 157 -10.54 -2.91 0.22
CA LEU A 157 -10.01 -2.43 1.49
C LEU A 157 -8.75 -3.19 1.89
N TYR A 158 -7.63 -2.47 1.99
CA TYR A 158 -6.41 -2.96 2.63
C TYR A 158 -6.22 -2.25 3.97
N THR A 159 -5.59 -2.93 4.92
CA THR A 159 -5.38 -2.36 6.26
C THR A 159 -3.92 -2.48 6.70
N TRP A 160 -3.42 -1.48 7.45
CA TRP A 160 -2.05 -1.33 7.92
C TRP A 160 -2.00 -0.72 9.34
N THR A 161 -0.92 -0.88 10.13
CA THR A 161 0.08 -1.91 9.98
C THR A 161 -0.30 -3.05 10.91
N ILE A 162 -0.51 -4.24 10.39
CA ILE A 162 -1.04 -5.38 11.12
C ILE A 162 0.12 -6.25 11.59
N ASN A 163 0.48 -6.14 12.85
CA ASN A 163 1.63 -6.84 13.44
C ASN A 163 1.27 -7.72 14.65
N THR A 164 -0.02 -7.84 14.97
CA THR A 164 -0.51 -8.63 16.12
C THR A 164 -1.69 -9.51 15.74
N GLU A 165 -1.88 -10.61 16.48
CA GLU A 165 -3.01 -11.53 16.28
C GLU A 165 -4.38 -10.86 16.45
N ASP A 166 -4.50 -9.95 17.43
CA ASP A 166 -5.75 -9.20 17.64
C ASP A 166 -6.09 -8.31 16.43
N ALA A 167 -5.08 -7.68 15.83
CA ALA A 167 -5.26 -6.88 14.63
C ALA A 167 -5.63 -7.75 13.41
N VAL A 168 -5.02 -8.94 13.28
CA VAL A 168 -5.40 -9.95 12.27
C VAL A 168 -6.85 -10.37 12.48
N ALA A 169 -7.22 -10.75 13.72
CA ALA A 169 -8.58 -11.20 14.03
C ALA A 169 -9.63 -10.10 13.77
N LYS A 170 -9.32 -8.84 14.11
CA LYS A 170 -10.17 -7.67 13.79
C LYS A 170 -10.32 -7.52 12.27
N SER A 171 -9.23 -7.57 11.51
CA SER A 171 -9.23 -7.43 10.05
C SER A 171 -10.08 -8.52 9.38
N PHE A 172 -9.94 -9.75 9.85
CA PHE A 172 -10.77 -10.89 9.39
C PHE A 172 -12.26 -10.69 9.67
N ARG A 173 -12.61 -10.27 10.90
CA ARG A 173 -14.03 -9.99 11.26
C ARG A 173 -14.63 -8.90 10.40
N LEU A 174 -13.85 -7.89 10.06
CA LEU A 174 -14.29 -6.79 9.21
C LEU A 174 -14.31 -7.17 7.71
N GLY A 175 -13.70 -8.29 7.30
CA GLY A 175 -13.70 -8.73 5.92
C GLY A 175 -12.85 -7.85 5.01
N VAL A 176 -11.64 -7.46 5.45
CA VAL A 176 -10.71 -6.72 4.61
C VAL A 176 -10.15 -7.59 3.49
N ASP A 177 -9.85 -7.00 2.33
CA ASP A 177 -9.33 -7.70 1.16
C ASP A 177 -7.83 -7.95 1.23
N GLY A 178 -7.10 -7.14 2.02
CA GLY A 178 -5.65 -7.28 2.17
C GLY A 178 -5.12 -6.72 3.48
N ILE A 179 -3.96 -7.26 3.87
CA ILE A 179 -3.24 -6.87 5.09
C ILE A 179 -1.84 -6.43 4.72
N ILE A 180 -1.41 -5.28 5.25
CA ILE A 180 -0.05 -4.76 5.16
C ILE A 180 0.61 -4.94 6.53
N THR A 181 1.76 -5.60 6.56
CA THR A 181 2.48 -5.98 7.78
C THR A 181 3.99 -5.88 7.61
N ASP A 182 4.70 -5.64 8.71
CA ASP A 182 6.17 -5.70 8.77
C ASP A 182 6.68 -7.13 8.95
N ASN A 183 5.80 -8.09 9.34
CA ASN A 183 6.17 -9.48 9.63
C ASN A 183 5.27 -10.48 8.89
N VAL A 184 5.55 -10.67 7.60
CA VAL A 184 4.73 -11.50 6.71
C VAL A 184 4.60 -12.94 7.19
N GLU A 185 5.69 -13.58 7.61
CA GLU A 185 5.68 -14.99 8.03
C GLU A 185 4.82 -15.21 9.27
N TYR A 186 4.97 -14.34 10.28
CA TYR A 186 4.17 -14.39 11.50
C TYR A 186 2.68 -14.20 11.20
N ILE A 187 2.35 -13.18 10.39
CA ILE A 187 0.95 -12.88 10.07
C ILE A 187 0.31 -13.97 9.20
N GLN A 188 1.06 -14.57 8.26
CA GLN A 188 0.57 -15.71 7.49
C GLN A 188 0.24 -16.92 8.38
N SER A 189 1.07 -17.18 9.41
CA SER A 189 0.81 -18.24 10.38
C SER A 189 -0.45 -17.94 11.19
N SER A 190 -0.59 -16.71 11.70
CA SER A 190 -1.79 -16.29 12.44
C SER A 190 -3.07 -16.36 11.61
N ILE A 191 -3.00 -15.99 10.32
CA ILE A 191 -4.13 -16.14 9.38
C ILE A 191 -4.53 -17.61 9.22
N LYS A 192 -3.54 -18.49 9.09
CA LYS A 192 -3.80 -19.95 8.95
C LYS A 192 -4.47 -20.51 10.20
N GLU A 193 -3.96 -20.17 11.38
CA GLU A 193 -4.55 -20.60 12.67
C GLU A 193 -5.99 -20.11 12.83
N LEU A 194 -6.28 -18.87 12.45
CA LEU A 194 -7.64 -18.34 12.46
C LEU A 194 -8.57 -19.09 11.51
N ARG A 195 -8.13 -19.39 10.30
CA ARG A 195 -8.93 -20.15 9.31
C ARG A 195 -9.22 -21.59 9.77
N ASP A 196 -8.24 -22.21 10.41
CA ASP A 196 -8.35 -23.59 10.89
C ASP A 196 -9.15 -23.69 12.21
N ASN A 197 -9.48 -22.54 12.85
CA ASN A 197 -10.22 -22.50 14.10
C ASN A 197 -11.74 -22.54 13.85
N PRO A 198 -12.46 -23.59 14.31
CA PRO A 198 -13.91 -23.74 14.07
C PRO A 198 -14.76 -22.58 14.57
N LYS A 199 -14.31 -21.87 15.61
CA LYS A 199 -15.04 -20.68 16.13
C LYS A 199 -15.06 -19.52 15.12
N TYR A 200 -13.99 -19.36 14.31
CA TYR A 200 -13.93 -18.30 13.30
C TYR A 200 -14.67 -18.65 12.03
N SER A 201 -14.67 -19.91 11.60
CA SER A 201 -15.49 -20.36 10.46
C SER A 201 -16.99 -20.15 10.74
N THR A 202 -17.45 -20.52 11.92
CA THR A 202 -18.84 -20.28 12.34
C THR A 202 -19.20 -18.79 12.41
N LEU A 203 -18.27 -17.93 12.84
CA LEU A 203 -18.46 -16.48 12.87
C LEU A 203 -18.59 -15.87 11.47
N LEU A 204 -17.77 -16.36 10.52
CA LEU A 204 -17.83 -15.94 9.12
C LEU A 204 -19.09 -16.43 8.42
N GLU A 205 -19.52 -17.67 8.69
CA GLU A 205 -20.77 -18.25 8.18
C GLU A 205 -22.00 -17.49 8.69
N ASN A 206 -22.03 -17.16 9.98
CA ASN A 206 -23.11 -16.36 10.57
C ASN A 206 -23.14 -14.95 9.96
N LYS A 207 -22.00 -14.30 9.78
CA LYS A 207 -21.92 -12.97 9.18
C LYS A 207 -22.33 -12.97 7.70
N ALA A 208 -21.95 -13.99 6.95
CA ALA A 208 -22.43 -14.18 5.58
C ALA A 208 -23.94 -14.39 5.52
N ALA A 209 -24.50 -15.17 6.44
CA ALA A 209 -25.95 -15.39 6.55
C ALA A 209 -26.70 -14.09 6.92
N ASP A 210 -26.14 -13.26 7.82
CA ASP A 210 -26.72 -11.97 8.19
C ASP A 210 -26.71 -10.99 7.00
N LEU A 211 -25.66 -10.99 6.17
CA LEU A 211 -25.60 -10.16 4.97
C LEU A 211 -26.61 -10.60 3.89
N LEU A 212 -26.85 -11.89 3.76
CA LEU A 212 -27.86 -12.43 2.82
C LEU A 212 -29.30 -12.20 3.27
N ASN A 213 -29.53 -11.96 4.56
CA ASN A 213 -30.83 -11.72 5.16
C ASN A 213 -31.18 -10.25 5.39
N PHE A 214 -30.33 -9.30 4.91
CA PHE A 214 -30.65 -7.87 5.01
C PHE A 214 -31.86 -7.54 4.12
N PRO A 215 -32.94 -6.95 4.67
CA PRO A 215 -34.08 -6.55 3.87
C PRO A 215 -33.70 -5.31 3.07
N GLY A 216 -33.27 -5.49 1.82
CA GLY A 216 -32.88 -4.38 0.94
C GLY A 216 -31.90 -4.73 -0.17
N SER A 217 -31.56 -6.01 -0.37
CA SER A 217 -30.83 -6.51 -1.55
C SER A 217 -31.76 -6.86 -2.68
#